data_3505170cddfa1b58f14dc70e1bb776a6
#
_entry.id   3505170cddfa1b58f14dc70e1bb776a6
#
_cell.length_a   1.000
_cell.length_b   1.000
_cell.length_c   1.000
_cell.angle_alpha   90.00
_cell.angle_beta   90.00
_cell.angle_gamma   90.00
#
_symmetry.space_group_name_H-M   'P 1'
#
loop_
_entity.id
_entity.type
_entity.pdbx_description
1 polymer ?
#
loop_
_entity_poly.entity_id
_entity_poly.type
_entity_poly.pdbx_seq_one_letter_code
_entity_poly.pdbx_strand_id
1 'polypeptide(L)'
;MKKYFGTDGIRGIPNDTLSKDLISKISASVEQHINPKNIGVISDTRSSSDEILNWISIGFSSKVNIYNHGVLPSGSMPIILKKFNYDLGIIISASHNPAEYNGIKLIQENGSKLDDDVEISIEKNIDSLELPNQHAEIINLNDGHLEYLNFLDEVTDIDFSHFQILIDAANGSASTVIKELFDKKNANYRIINNQPDGLNINKDCGATVPENLQKNIEKGEIGASFDGDADRLIMVDENGDIVNGDLILTILSKYLSEVNQLTNNIVVSTVMSNYGFKQAIEKFNFDLIETPVGDKYVAEAMKKYEAALGGEQSGHIIISDLLPVGDGLVTLIYVLKAMQHFGVALSDFKKENLYEYPQQLTNLELKNKLNDEELEYINQIALDMSIKKDLDGRYLIRNSGTEPLLRVLVEAKSNEAMEEFSNELITKINKYLN
;
A
#
# COMPACT_ATOMS: atom_id res chain seq x y z
N MET A 1 21.68 3.89 9.60
CA MET A 1 20.97 3.06 8.58
C MET A 1 20.13 2.07 9.35
N LYS A 2 18.85 1.91 9.01
CA LYS A 2 17.96 0.95 9.67
C LYS A 2 18.40 -0.49 9.35
N LYS A 3 18.34 -1.37 10.33
CA LYS A 3 18.70 -2.80 10.19
C LYS A 3 17.48 -3.68 10.04
N TYR A 4 16.40 -3.38 10.74
CA TYR A 4 15.20 -4.19 10.85
C TYR A 4 13.97 -3.51 10.22
N PHE A 5 13.77 -2.20 10.44
CA PHE A 5 12.66 -1.48 9.84
C PHE A 5 12.85 -1.24 8.34
N GLY A 6 11.90 -1.73 7.55
CA GLY A 6 11.73 -1.37 6.14
C GLY A 6 10.86 -0.12 5.97
N THR A 7 10.32 0.08 4.76
CA THR A 7 9.36 1.17 4.46
C THR A 7 7.98 0.92 5.07
N ASP A 8 7.65 -0.35 5.38
CA ASP A 8 6.34 -0.76 5.91
C ASP A 8 6.53 -1.71 7.11
N GLY A 9 7.21 -1.25 8.14
CA GLY A 9 7.47 -1.99 9.37
C GLY A 9 8.56 -3.04 9.26
N ILE A 10 8.51 -4.03 10.15
CA ILE A 10 9.45 -5.16 10.22
C ILE A 10 8.74 -6.41 9.73
N ARG A 11 9.30 -7.10 8.75
CA ARG A 11 8.73 -8.31 8.17
C ARG A 11 9.73 -9.45 8.15
N GLY A 12 9.24 -10.67 8.26
CA GLY A 12 10.07 -11.87 8.17
C GLY A 12 9.24 -13.15 8.30
N ILE A 13 9.92 -14.27 8.34
CA ILE A 13 9.30 -15.58 8.58
C ILE A 13 9.35 -15.83 10.09
N PRO A 14 8.17 -16.03 10.75
CA PRO A 14 8.09 -16.32 12.19
C PRO A 14 8.95 -17.53 12.58
N ASN A 15 9.63 -17.41 13.71
CA ASN A 15 10.59 -18.39 14.22
C ASN A 15 11.88 -18.58 13.38
N ASP A 16 12.08 -17.74 12.37
CA ASP A 16 13.31 -17.65 11.58
C ASP A 16 13.82 -16.20 11.60
N THR A 17 13.58 -15.43 10.55
CA THR A 17 14.02 -14.04 10.44
C THR A 17 13.21 -13.09 11.35
N LEU A 18 11.97 -13.43 11.67
CA LEU A 18 11.11 -12.74 12.63
C LEU A 18 11.03 -13.57 13.93
N SER A 19 12.05 -13.44 14.78
CA SER A 19 12.16 -14.26 16.00
C SER A 19 11.45 -13.63 17.21
N LYS A 20 11.09 -14.48 18.20
CA LYS A 20 10.58 -14.05 19.50
C LYS A 20 11.50 -13.02 20.17
N ASP A 21 12.81 -13.30 20.20
CA ASP A 21 13.80 -12.40 20.82
C ASP A 21 13.78 -11.01 20.15
N LEU A 22 13.77 -10.97 18.82
CA LEU A 22 13.73 -9.72 18.06
C LEU A 22 12.45 -8.91 18.38
N ILE A 23 11.26 -9.52 18.27
CA ILE A 23 10.01 -8.81 18.49
C ILE A 23 9.86 -8.35 19.92
N SER A 24 10.22 -9.20 20.92
CA SER A 24 10.14 -8.81 22.32
C SER A 24 11.13 -7.66 22.65
N LYS A 25 12.33 -7.68 22.09
CA LYS A 25 13.31 -6.58 22.28
C LYS A 25 12.89 -5.30 21.60
N ILE A 26 12.28 -5.39 20.39
CA ILE A 26 11.70 -4.21 19.73
C ILE A 26 10.61 -3.60 20.61
N SER A 27 9.68 -4.43 21.14
CA SER A 27 8.62 -3.96 22.03
C SER A 27 9.17 -3.31 23.30
N ALA A 28 10.21 -3.88 23.92
CA ALA A 28 10.88 -3.29 25.06
C ALA A 28 11.58 -1.95 24.72
N SER A 29 12.16 -1.87 23.52
CA SER A 29 12.76 -0.62 23.03
C SER A 29 11.71 0.46 22.74
N VAL A 30 10.57 0.07 22.18
CA VAL A 30 9.40 0.94 21.97
C VAL A 30 8.92 1.52 23.32
N GLU A 31 8.81 0.69 24.36
CA GLU A 31 8.44 1.19 25.70
C GLU A 31 9.43 2.22 26.22
N GLN A 32 10.74 2.03 26.02
CA GLN A 32 11.76 2.97 26.49
C GLN A 32 11.73 4.32 25.73
N HIS A 33 11.42 4.32 24.44
CA HIS A 33 11.50 5.51 23.60
C HIS A 33 10.16 6.27 23.49
N ILE A 34 9.05 5.55 23.46
CA ILE A 34 7.69 6.13 23.29
C ILE A 34 6.96 6.21 24.63
N ASN A 35 7.25 5.26 25.55
CA ASN A 35 6.62 5.15 26.87
C ASN A 35 5.07 5.07 26.83
N PRO A 36 4.48 4.23 25.95
CA PRO A 36 3.05 4.09 25.85
C PRO A 36 2.45 3.46 27.10
N LYS A 37 1.23 3.83 27.46
CA LYS A 37 0.45 3.20 28.56
C LYS A 37 -0.60 2.27 27.99
N ASN A 38 -1.23 2.65 26.89
CA ASN A 38 -2.29 1.90 26.25
C ASN A 38 -1.96 1.72 24.76
N ILE A 39 -1.94 0.48 24.32
CA ILE A 39 -1.59 0.09 22.95
C ILE A 39 -2.78 -0.59 22.30
N GLY A 40 -3.22 -0.12 21.14
CA GLY A 40 -4.17 -0.83 20.29
C GLY A 40 -3.46 -1.81 19.38
N VAL A 41 -3.95 -3.05 19.26
CA VAL A 41 -3.41 -4.06 18.36
C VAL A 41 -4.50 -4.60 17.45
N ILE A 42 -4.21 -4.73 16.17
CA ILE A 42 -4.99 -5.46 15.19
C ILE A 42 -4.09 -6.40 14.40
N SER A 43 -4.68 -7.35 13.70
CA SER A 43 -3.92 -8.27 12.84
C SER A 43 -4.63 -8.54 11.52
N ASP A 44 -3.91 -9.12 10.57
CA ASP A 44 -4.50 -9.82 9.43
C ASP A 44 -4.83 -11.28 9.81
N THR A 45 -5.22 -12.08 8.82
CA THR A 45 -5.73 -13.44 9.01
C THR A 45 -4.65 -14.52 9.17
N ARG A 46 -3.37 -14.18 9.23
CA ARG A 46 -2.25 -15.15 9.33
C ARG A 46 -2.31 -15.93 10.64
N SER A 47 -2.08 -17.23 10.58
CA SER A 47 -2.09 -18.12 11.75
C SER A 47 -1.03 -17.80 12.82
N SER A 48 0.05 -17.11 12.43
CA SER A 48 1.13 -16.71 13.35
C SER A 48 0.85 -15.43 14.15
N SER A 49 -0.28 -14.74 13.90
CA SER A 49 -0.57 -13.44 14.51
C SER A 49 -0.69 -13.51 16.03
N ASP A 50 -1.34 -14.53 16.57
CA ASP A 50 -1.47 -14.72 18.03
C ASP A 50 -0.11 -14.99 18.71
N GLU A 51 0.77 -15.73 18.04
CA GLU A 51 2.12 -15.98 18.55
C GLU A 51 2.94 -14.70 18.61
N ILE A 52 2.87 -13.87 17.56
CA ILE A 52 3.56 -12.57 17.50
C ILE A 52 2.98 -11.60 18.54
N LEU A 53 1.66 -11.58 18.75
CA LEU A 53 1.01 -10.79 19.81
C LEU A 53 1.56 -11.16 21.19
N ASN A 54 1.75 -12.46 21.45
CA ASN A 54 2.37 -12.92 22.69
C ASN A 54 3.84 -12.47 22.81
N TRP A 55 4.62 -12.45 21.70
CA TRP A 55 5.99 -11.95 21.73
C TRP A 55 6.04 -10.45 22.01
N ILE A 56 5.10 -9.68 21.45
CA ILE A 56 4.92 -8.25 21.72
C ILE A 56 4.67 -8.03 23.22
N SER A 57 3.73 -8.78 23.82
CA SER A 57 3.40 -8.62 25.24
C SER A 57 4.58 -8.92 26.17
N ILE A 58 5.42 -9.88 25.82
CA ILE A 58 6.65 -10.22 26.57
C ILE A 58 7.64 -9.06 26.59
N GLY A 59 7.70 -8.25 25.55
CA GLY A 59 8.59 -7.11 25.47
C GLY A 59 8.13 -5.88 26.27
N PHE A 60 6.82 -5.70 26.44
CA PHE A 60 6.28 -4.61 27.25
C PHE A 60 6.18 -4.98 28.72
N SER A 61 6.42 -4.03 29.63
CA SER A 61 6.27 -4.25 31.06
C SER A 61 4.80 -4.27 31.49
N SER A 62 4.52 -4.77 32.71
CA SER A 62 3.17 -4.78 33.29
C SER A 62 2.56 -3.39 33.55
N LYS A 63 3.25 -2.32 33.19
CA LYS A 63 2.71 -0.95 33.22
C LYS A 63 1.96 -0.56 31.93
N VAL A 64 2.09 -1.39 30.90
CA VAL A 64 1.47 -1.21 29.60
C VAL A 64 0.27 -2.12 29.46
N ASN A 65 -0.84 -1.60 28.98
CA ASN A 65 -2.01 -2.38 28.61
C ASN A 65 -2.04 -2.59 27.09
N ILE A 66 -2.27 -3.83 26.65
CA ILE A 66 -2.38 -4.18 25.24
C ILE A 66 -3.83 -4.56 24.96
N TYR A 67 -4.51 -3.77 24.12
CA TYR A 67 -5.89 -3.99 23.72
C TYR A 67 -5.92 -4.59 22.32
N ASN A 68 -6.24 -5.89 22.24
CA ASN A 68 -6.32 -6.62 20.98
C ASN A 68 -7.74 -6.53 20.41
N HIS A 69 -7.90 -5.90 19.27
CA HIS A 69 -9.18 -5.77 18.55
C HIS A 69 -9.38 -6.85 17.48
N GLY A 70 -8.48 -7.84 17.40
CA GLY A 70 -8.59 -8.97 16.49
C GLY A 70 -8.23 -8.65 15.04
N VAL A 71 -8.87 -9.39 14.13
CA VAL A 71 -8.59 -9.27 12.68
C VAL A 71 -9.37 -8.10 12.09
N LEU A 72 -8.64 -7.09 11.61
CA LEU A 72 -9.21 -5.87 11.01
C LEU A 72 -8.29 -5.32 9.90
N PRO A 73 -8.85 -4.62 8.88
CA PRO A 73 -8.08 -3.86 7.91
C PRO A 73 -7.15 -2.84 8.55
N SER A 74 -5.95 -2.66 7.97
CA SER A 74 -4.93 -1.72 8.46
C SER A 74 -5.45 -0.29 8.64
N GLY A 75 -6.32 0.17 7.73
CA GLY A 75 -6.95 1.49 7.80
C GLY A 75 -7.86 1.72 9.01
N SER A 76 -8.23 0.66 9.75
CA SER A 76 -9.00 0.79 11.00
C SER A 76 -8.16 1.33 12.17
N MET A 77 -6.83 1.16 12.13
CA MET A 77 -5.96 1.52 13.26
C MET A 77 -6.03 3.02 13.63
N PRO A 78 -5.96 3.99 12.71
CA PRO A 78 -6.11 5.40 13.07
C PRO A 78 -7.43 5.72 13.77
N ILE A 79 -8.51 5.03 13.38
CA ILE A 79 -9.84 5.22 13.95
C ILE A 79 -9.87 4.67 15.39
N ILE A 80 -9.32 3.48 15.60
CA ILE A 80 -9.19 2.82 16.90
C ILE A 80 -8.34 3.67 17.85
N LEU A 81 -7.18 4.16 17.39
CA LEU A 81 -6.31 5.03 18.18
C LEU A 81 -7.04 6.27 18.68
N LYS A 82 -7.71 6.97 17.77
CA LYS A 82 -8.48 8.18 18.11
C LYS A 82 -9.65 7.88 19.03
N LYS A 83 -10.41 6.82 18.74
CA LYS A 83 -11.63 6.47 19.50
C LYS A 83 -11.34 6.09 20.94
N PHE A 84 -10.32 5.26 21.16
CA PHE A 84 -9.99 4.74 22.48
C PHE A 84 -8.85 5.50 23.17
N ASN A 85 -8.33 6.55 22.53
CA ASN A 85 -7.24 7.37 23.03
C ASN A 85 -6.00 6.53 23.41
N TYR A 86 -5.58 5.66 22.48
CA TYR A 86 -4.38 4.86 22.65
C TYR A 86 -3.13 5.65 22.23
N ASP A 87 -2.03 5.40 22.94
CA ASP A 87 -0.75 6.09 22.75
C ASP A 87 0.02 5.54 21.53
N LEU A 88 -0.27 4.29 21.15
CA LEU A 88 0.42 3.58 20.06
C LEU A 88 -0.50 2.54 19.44
N GLY A 89 -0.40 2.34 18.14
CA GLY A 89 -1.00 1.23 17.39
C GLY A 89 0.05 0.23 16.94
N ILE A 90 -0.28 -1.05 16.99
CA ILE A 90 0.51 -2.12 16.39
C ILE A 90 -0.37 -2.92 15.45
N ILE A 91 0.05 -3.04 14.19
CA ILE A 91 -0.60 -3.87 13.18
C ILE A 91 0.28 -5.10 12.95
N ILE A 92 -0.27 -6.29 13.20
CA ILE A 92 0.42 -7.56 12.96
C ILE A 92 0.05 -8.05 11.57
N SER A 93 0.90 -7.78 10.60
CA SER A 93 0.70 -8.13 9.19
C SER A 93 2.00 -8.07 8.39
N ALA A 94 2.05 -8.82 7.29
CA ALA A 94 3.03 -8.66 6.23
C ALA A 94 2.36 -8.22 4.91
N SER A 95 1.16 -7.60 4.98
CA SER A 95 0.41 -7.07 3.82
C SER A 95 0.27 -8.13 2.71
N HIS A 96 0.80 -7.86 1.54
CA HIS A 96 0.69 -8.69 0.34
C HIS A 96 1.65 -9.91 0.30
N ASN A 97 2.52 -10.09 1.29
CA ASN A 97 3.43 -11.24 1.32
C ASN A 97 2.66 -12.57 1.46
N PRO A 98 3.23 -13.71 1.01
CA PRO A 98 2.68 -15.04 1.24
C PRO A 98 2.43 -15.35 2.73
N ALA A 99 1.62 -16.38 3.01
CA ALA A 99 1.14 -16.72 4.36
C ALA A 99 2.24 -17.05 5.36
N GLU A 100 3.39 -17.57 4.91
CA GLU A 100 4.54 -17.89 5.75
C GLU A 100 5.27 -16.67 6.33
N TYR A 101 5.07 -15.47 5.74
CA TYR A 101 5.58 -14.23 6.30
C TYR A 101 4.61 -13.63 7.31
N ASN A 102 5.13 -12.83 8.23
CA ASN A 102 4.36 -11.92 9.06
C ASN A 102 5.22 -10.70 9.41
N GLY A 103 4.67 -9.76 10.17
CA GLY A 103 5.40 -8.55 10.54
C GLY A 103 4.68 -7.72 11.58
N ILE A 104 5.30 -6.62 11.94
CA ILE A 104 4.71 -5.58 12.78
C ILE A 104 4.90 -4.21 12.16
N LYS A 105 3.82 -3.42 12.13
CA LYS A 105 3.83 -2.00 11.77
C LYS A 105 3.51 -1.21 13.04
N LEU A 106 4.26 -0.13 13.30
CA LEU A 106 4.04 0.75 14.44
C LEU A 106 3.38 2.05 13.98
N ILE A 107 2.28 2.42 14.61
CA ILE A 107 1.43 3.56 14.24
C ILE A 107 1.36 4.52 15.42
N GLN A 108 1.69 5.79 15.18
CA GLN A 108 1.64 6.86 16.19
C GLN A 108 0.19 7.17 16.59
N GLU A 109 0.00 7.84 17.71
CA GLU A 109 -1.32 8.26 18.23
C GLU A 109 -2.17 9.06 17.21
N ASN A 110 -1.51 9.78 16.30
CA ASN A 110 -2.14 10.54 15.24
C ASN A 110 -2.54 9.68 14.02
N GLY A 111 -2.30 8.37 14.06
CA GLY A 111 -2.62 7.42 13.00
C GLY A 111 -1.55 7.26 11.91
N SER A 112 -0.46 8.03 11.93
CA SER A 112 0.63 7.90 10.95
C SER A 112 1.67 6.84 11.37
N LYS A 113 2.46 6.35 10.41
CA LYS A 113 3.64 5.52 10.70
C LYS A 113 4.68 6.28 11.51
N LEU A 114 5.55 5.56 12.22
CA LEU A 114 6.65 6.19 12.95
C LEU A 114 7.61 6.93 12.00
N ASP A 115 8.14 8.06 12.48
CA ASP A 115 9.20 8.79 11.80
C ASP A 115 10.50 7.98 11.80
N ASP A 116 11.35 8.15 10.77
CA ASP A 116 12.61 7.43 10.60
C ASP A 116 13.55 7.56 11.80
N ASP A 117 13.64 8.74 12.40
CA ASP A 117 14.50 8.99 13.55
C ASP A 117 14.05 8.20 14.79
N VAL A 118 12.75 7.99 14.95
CA VAL A 118 12.18 7.17 16.02
C VAL A 118 12.48 5.69 15.78
N GLU A 119 12.29 5.19 14.55
CA GLU A 119 12.62 3.81 14.17
C GLU A 119 14.11 3.52 14.36
N ILE A 120 15.00 4.44 13.94
CA ILE A 120 16.46 4.34 14.16
C ILE A 120 16.80 4.30 15.66
N SER A 121 16.11 5.11 16.46
CA SER A 121 16.32 5.15 17.91
C SER A 121 15.89 3.86 18.58
N ILE A 122 14.77 3.27 18.15
CA ILE A 122 14.29 1.97 18.61
C ILE A 122 15.32 0.87 18.30
N GLU A 123 15.91 0.86 17.09
CA GLU A 123 16.87 -0.17 16.70
C GLU A 123 18.23 -0.07 17.44
N LYS A 124 18.61 1.11 17.88
CA LYS A 124 20.00 1.42 18.26
C LYS A 124 20.58 0.53 19.36
N ASN A 125 19.76 0.06 20.28
CA ASN A 125 20.22 -0.70 21.45
C ASN A 125 19.56 -2.06 21.62
N ILE A 126 18.88 -2.57 20.60
CA ILE A 126 18.08 -3.81 20.66
C ILE A 126 18.91 -4.98 21.19
N ASP A 127 20.14 -5.16 20.69
CA ASP A 127 20.97 -6.35 21.02
C ASP A 127 21.36 -6.42 22.50
N SER A 128 21.41 -5.28 23.20
CA SER A 128 21.79 -5.18 24.64
C SER A 128 20.60 -5.04 25.58
N LEU A 129 19.37 -5.06 25.06
CA LEU A 129 18.18 -4.77 25.85
C LEU A 129 17.76 -5.99 26.69
N GLU A 130 17.53 -5.78 27.98
CA GLU A 130 16.94 -6.77 28.86
C GLU A 130 15.42 -6.67 28.82
N LEU A 131 14.74 -7.83 28.77
CA LEU A 131 13.30 -7.90 28.80
C LEU A 131 12.75 -7.68 30.22
N PRO A 132 11.55 -7.14 30.38
CA PRO A 132 10.94 -6.92 31.68
C PRO A 132 10.64 -8.24 32.41
N ASN A 133 10.73 -8.24 33.74
CA ASN A 133 10.41 -9.42 34.56
C ASN A 133 8.90 -9.72 34.63
N GLN A 134 8.06 -8.71 34.43
CA GLN A 134 6.60 -8.82 34.40
C GLN A 134 6.13 -8.21 33.07
N HIS A 135 5.29 -8.98 32.36
CA HIS A 135 4.88 -8.64 31.01
C HIS A 135 3.53 -7.91 30.99
N ALA A 136 3.27 -7.22 29.89
CA ALA A 136 1.98 -6.57 29.64
C ALA A 136 0.84 -7.59 29.55
N GLU A 137 -0.34 -7.21 30.06
CA GLU A 137 -1.56 -7.99 29.90
C GLU A 137 -2.18 -7.73 28.53
N ILE A 138 -2.69 -8.80 27.88
CA ILE A 138 -3.45 -8.71 26.64
C ILE A 138 -4.93 -8.74 27.00
N ILE A 139 -5.64 -7.68 26.63
CA ILE A 139 -7.08 -7.51 26.82
C ILE A 139 -7.75 -7.64 25.45
N ASN A 140 -8.53 -8.70 25.26
CA ASN A 140 -9.25 -8.90 23.99
C ASN A 140 -10.55 -8.09 23.96
N LEU A 141 -10.73 -7.30 22.89
CA LEU A 141 -11.90 -6.46 22.65
C LEU A 141 -12.45 -6.70 21.23
N ASN A 142 -13.73 -6.43 21.02
CA ASN A 142 -14.36 -6.51 19.70
C ASN A 142 -14.86 -5.13 19.18
N ASP A 143 -14.67 -4.08 19.97
CA ASP A 143 -15.27 -2.77 19.69
C ASP A 143 -14.64 -2.07 18.49
N GLY A 144 -13.37 -2.38 18.16
CA GLY A 144 -12.69 -1.82 16.99
C GLY A 144 -13.38 -2.13 15.66
N HIS A 145 -13.97 -3.32 15.55
CA HIS A 145 -14.76 -3.72 14.37
C HIS A 145 -15.97 -2.79 14.17
N LEU A 146 -16.73 -2.55 15.22
CA LEU A 146 -17.89 -1.67 15.17
C LEU A 146 -17.51 -0.22 14.82
N GLU A 147 -16.42 0.28 15.41
CA GLU A 147 -15.96 1.66 15.14
C GLU A 147 -15.50 1.84 13.70
N TYR A 148 -14.81 0.86 13.14
CA TYR A 148 -14.42 0.90 11.74
C TYR A 148 -15.62 0.81 10.79
N LEU A 149 -16.58 -0.07 11.05
CA LEU A 149 -17.81 -0.15 10.27
C LEU A 149 -18.64 1.14 10.33
N ASN A 150 -18.72 1.78 11.51
CA ASN A 150 -19.39 3.07 11.65
C ASN A 150 -18.70 4.15 10.81
N PHE A 151 -17.37 4.19 10.81
CA PHE A 151 -16.62 5.11 9.97
C PHE A 151 -16.86 4.83 8.48
N LEU A 152 -16.78 3.58 8.03
CA LEU A 152 -17.06 3.23 6.64
C LEU A 152 -18.49 3.60 6.23
N ASP A 153 -19.47 3.40 7.11
CA ASP A 153 -20.87 3.80 6.90
C ASP A 153 -21.01 5.32 6.76
N GLU A 154 -20.33 6.07 7.62
CA GLU A 154 -20.34 7.55 7.61
C GLU A 154 -19.74 8.11 6.32
N VAL A 155 -18.61 7.57 5.85
CA VAL A 155 -17.99 8.02 4.60
C VAL A 155 -18.70 7.52 3.34
N THR A 156 -19.60 6.53 3.47
CA THR A 156 -20.41 5.98 2.38
C THR A 156 -21.78 6.66 2.35
N ASP A 157 -21.84 7.80 1.69
CA ASP A 157 -23.07 8.61 1.55
C ASP A 157 -23.85 8.31 0.26
N ILE A 158 -23.52 7.19 -0.43
CA ILE A 158 -24.17 6.71 -1.65
C ILE A 158 -24.77 5.32 -1.46
N ASP A 159 -25.76 4.99 -2.30
CA ASP A 159 -26.36 3.66 -2.40
C ASP A 159 -25.59 2.83 -3.44
N PHE A 160 -25.20 1.61 -3.07
CA PHE A 160 -24.48 0.70 -3.96
C PHE A 160 -25.38 -0.15 -4.87
N SER A 161 -26.71 -0.03 -4.78
CA SER A 161 -27.67 -0.86 -5.55
C SER A 161 -27.51 -0.79 -7.06
N HIS A 162 -26.90 0.29 -7.56
CA HIS A 162 -26.66 0.48 -9.00
C HIS A 162 -25.40 -0.22 -9.51
N PHE A 163 -24.54 -0.70 -8.62
CA PHE A 163 -23.30 -1.38 -8.98
C PHE A 163 -23.46 -2.91 -8.86
N GLN A 164 -22.85 -3.63 -9.78
CA GLN A 164 -22.63 -5.07 -9.67
C GLN A 164 -21.14 -5.27 -9.40
N ILE A 165 -20.81 -5.82 -8.23
CA ILE A 165 -19.43 -5.81 -7.76
C ILE A 165 -18.98 -7.24 -7.43
N LEU A 166 -17.87 -7.67 -8.06
CA LEU A 166 -17.13 -8.85 -7.63
C LEU A 166 -15.99 -8.42 -6.71
N ILE A 167 -15.95 -8.97 -5.49
CA ILE A 167 -14.94 -8.63 -4.50
C ILE A 167 -14.01 -9.83 -4.26
N ASP A 168 -12.72 -9.60 -4.37
CA ASP A 168 -11.67 -10.52 -3.93
C ASP A 168 -11.11 -10.05 -2.61
N ALA A 169 -11.44 -10.76 -1.52
CA ALA A 169 -11.01 -10.41 -0.16
C ALA A 169 -9.60 -10.95 0.20
N ALA A 170 -8.88 -11.56 -0.74
CA ALA A 170 -7.54 -12.13 -0.55
C ALA A 170 -7.42 -13.14 0.61
N ASN A 171 -8.52 -13.71 1.11
CA ASN A 171 -8.59 -14.40 2.40
C ASN A 171 -7.95 -13.60 3.54
N GLY A 172 -7.96 -12.28 3.43
CA GLY A 172 -7.34 -11.30 4.32
C GLY A 172 -8.35 -10.61 5.25
N SER A 173 -7.89 -9.53 5.87
CA SER A 173 -8.66 -8.79 6.88
C SER A 173 -9.92 -8.12 6.34
N ALA A 174 -9.98 -7.78 5.04
CA ALA A 174 -11.20 -7.26 4.40
C ALA A 174 -12.40 -8.20 4.55
N SER A 175 -12.17 -9.52 4.64
CA SER A 175 -13.22 -10.53 4.83
C SER A 175 -14.08 -10.31 6.08
N THR A 176 -13.57 -9.61 7.08
CA THR A 176 -14.29 -9.37 8.34
C THR A 176 -15.36 -8.29 8.24
N VAL A 177 -15.25 -7.34 7.28
CA VAL A 177 -16.10 -6.14 7.25
C VAL A 177 -16.94 -6.00 5.98
N ILE A 178 -16.50 -6.59 4.84
CA ILE A 178 -17.14 -6.42 3.54
C ILE A 178 -18.63 -6.76 3.59
N LYS A 179 -18.97 -7.92 4.15
CA LYS A 179 -20.36 -8.39 4.15
C LYS A 179 -21.30 -7.41 4.86
N GLU A 180 -20.92 -6.95 6.05
CA GLU A 180 -21.75 -6.03 6.84
C GLU A 180 -21.91 -4.67 6.16
N LEU A 181 -20.82 -4.12 5.61
CA LEU A 181 -20.86 -2.86 4.88
C LEU A 181 -21.74 -2.93 3.65
N PHE A 182 -21.55 -3.96 2.82
CA PHE A 182 -22.23 -4.07 1.54
C PHE A 182 -23.72 -4.43 1.67
N ASP A 183 -24.07 -5.30 2.65
CA ASP A 183 -25.47 -5.59 3.00
C ASP A 183 -26.19 -4.30 3.47
N LYS A 184 -25.52 -3.50 4.31
CA LYS A 184 -26.07 -2.23 4.82
C LYS A 184 -26.30 -1.19 3.72
N LYS A 185 -25.49 -1.22 2.65
CA LYS A 185 -25.57 -0.27 1.52
C LYS A 185 -26.37 -0.82 0.31
N ASN A 186 -27.13 -1.88 0.50
CA ASN A 186 -27.96 -2.53 -0.54
C ASN A 186 -27.16 -2.93 -1.79
N ALA A 187 -25.89 -3.26 -1.62
CA ALA A 187 -25.02 -3.60 -2.74
C ALA A 187 -25.47 -4.91 -3.43
N ASN A 188 -25.33 -4.94 -4.74
CA ASN A 188 -25.40 -6.19 -5.49
C ASN A 188 -23.98 -6.69 -5.71
N TYR A 189 -23.57 -7.72 -4.95
CA TYR A 189 -22.17 -8.14 -4.91
C TYR A 189 -22.00 -9.66 -4.76
N ARG A 190 -20.85 -10.13 -5.20
CA ARG A 190 -20.31 -11.47 -4.93
C ARG A 190 -18.95 -11.34 -4.27
N ILE A 191 -18.59 -12.29 -3.39
CA ILE A 191 -17.26 -12.31 -2.75
C ILE A 191 -16.59 -13.63 -3.09
N ILE A 192 -15.33 -13.55 -3.50
CA ILE A 192 -14.40 -14.68 -3.65
C ILE A 192 -13.26 -14.54 -2.66
N ASN A 193 -12.55 -15.64 -2.39
CA ASN A 193 -11.39 -15.66 -1.47
C ASN A 193 -11.71 -15.01 -0.11
N ASN A 194 -12.84 -15.43 0.49
CA ASN A 194 -13.41 -14.88 1.73
C ASN A 194 -13.55 -15.93 2.83
N GLN A 195 -12.68 -16.92 2.83
CA GLN A 195 -12.67 -18.00 3.84
C GLN A 195 -11.24 -18.20 4.36
N PRO A 196 -10.76 -17.26 5.20
CA PRO A 196 -9.40 -17.35 5.72
C PRO A 196 -9.23 -18.58 6.62
N ASP A 197 -8.16 -19.34 6.40
CA ASP A 197 -7.77 -20.51 7.20
C ASP A 197 -6.43 -20.32 7.93
N GLY A 198 -5.87 -19.12 7.85
CA GLY A 198 -4.59 -18.74 8.44
C GLY A 198 -3.37 -19.02 7.55
N LEU A 199 -3.54 -19.80 6.46
CA LEU A 199 -2.47 -20.23 5.57
C LEU A 199 -2.74 -19.90 4.08
N ASN A 200 -3.91 -19.34 3.78
CA ASN A 200 -4.36 -19.06 2.42
C ASN A 200 -4.43 -17.57 2.06
N ILE A 201 -4.00 -16.68 2.96
CA ILE A 201 -3.95 -15.23 2.69
C ILE A 201 -3.06 -14.92 1.48
N ASN A 202 -3.54 -14.12 0.53
CA ASN A 202 -2.88 -13.75 -0.73
C ASN A 202 -2.50 -14.94 -1.64
N LYS A 203 -2.96 -16.15 -1.35
CA LYS A 203 -2.57 -17.32 -2.12
C LYS A 203 -3.36 -17.38 -3.42
N ASP A 204 -2.67 -17.11 -4.54
CA ASP A 204 -3.22 -17.08 -5.89
C ASP A 204 -4.43 -16.13 -6.03
N CYS A 205 -4.50 -15.07 -5.22
CA CYS A 205 -5.61 -14.12 -5.14
C CYS A 205 -5.15 -12.75 -4.61
N GLY A 206 -6.09 -11.81 -4.54
CA GLY A 206 -5.85 -10.48 -3.99
C GLY A 206 -5.19 -9.51 -4.96
N ALA A 207 -4.90 -8.32 -4.49
CA ALA A 207 -4.43 -7.18 -5.29
C ALA A 207 -3.10 -7.41 -6.03
N THR A 208 -2.31 -8.40 -5.61
CA THR A 208 -1.06 -8.78 -6.30
C THR A 208 -1.26 -9.83 -7.40
N VAL A 209 -2.45 -10.42 -7.49
CA VAL A 209 -2.83 -11.42 -8.52
C VAL A 209 -4.20 -11.06 -9.11
N PRO A 210 -4.35 -9.85 -9.69
CA PRO A 210 -5.64 -9.36 -10.19
C PRO A 210 -6.20 -10.22 -11.34
N GLU A 211 -5.38 -11.06 -11.96
CA GLU A 211 -5.82 -12.03 -12.97
C GLU A 211 -6.80 -13.06 -12.40
N ASN A 212 -6.78 -13.31 -11.09
CA ASN A 212 -7.79 -14.14 -10.44
C ASN A 212 -9.16 -13.46 -10.51
N LEU A 213 -9.21 -12.17 -10.19
CA LEU A 213 -10.43 -11.36 -10.29
C LEU A 213 -10.93 -11.29 -11.74
N GLN A 214 -10.04 -11.03 -12.72
CA GLN A 214 -10.38 -10.98 -14.14
C GLN A 214 -11.02 -12.28 -14.66
N LYS A 215 -10.55 -13.43 -14.20
CA LYS A 215 -11.10 -14.74 -14.60
C LYS A 215 -12.49 -15.03 -14.04
N ASN A 216 -12.86 -14.40 -12.94
CA ASN A 216 -14.10 -14.65 -12.21
C ASN A 216 -15.17 -13.57 -12.45
N ILE A 217 -14.80 -12.43 -13.07
CA ILE A 217 -15.73 -11.33 -13.34
C ILE A 217 -16.77 -11.73 -14.41
N GLU A 218 -18.00 -11.37 -14.18
CA GLU A 218 -19.10 -11.56 -15.14
C GLU A 218 -19.36 -10.26 -15.90
N LYS A 219 -20.02 -10.39 -17.04
CA LYS A 219 -20.30 -9.23 -17.90
C LYS A 219 -21.13 -8.17 -17.16
N GLY A 220 -20.60 -6.97 -17.10
CA GLY A 220 -21.25 -5.80 -16.46
C GLY A 220 -20.95 -5.66 -14.98
N GLU A 221 -20.19 -6.59 -14.38
CA GLU A 221 -19.61 -6.40 -13.05
C GLU A 221 -18.35 -5.54 -13.11
N ILE A 222 -18.07 -4.82 -12.04
CA ILE A 222 -16.76 -4.28 -11.73
C ILE A 222 -16.11 -5.11 -10.64
N GLY A 223 -14.81 -5.31 -10.72
CA GLY A 223 -14.06 -6.08 -9.74
C GLY A 223 -13.32 -5.18 -8.75
N ALA A 224 -13.21 -5.62 -7.48
CA ALA A 224 -12.40 -4.98 -6.45
C ALA A 224 -11.58 -6.03 -5.72
N SER A 225 -10.26 -5.92 -5.73
CA SER A 225 -9.33 -6.85 -5.12
C SER A 225 -8.47 -6.15 -4.07
N PHE A 226 -8.48 -6.68 -2.85
CA PHE A 226 -7.69 -6.20 -1.72
C PHE A 226 -6.44 -7.05 -1.54
N ASP A 227 -5.47 -6.58 -0.76
CA ASP A 227 -4.40 -7.41 -0.25
C ASP A 227 -4.69 -7.88 1.19
N GLY A 228 -3.75 -8.59 1.80
CA GLY A 228 -3.99 -9.31 3.06
C GLY A 228 -4.44 -8.44 4.23
N ASP A 229 -3.95 -7.22 4.37
CA ASP A 229 -4.36 -6.26 5.39
C ASP A 229 -5.21 -5.11 4.84
N ALA A 230 -5.64 -5.23 3.59
CA ALA A 230 -6.59 -4.36 2.91
C ALA A 230 -6.18 -2.88 2.83
N ASP A 231 -4.87 -2.59 2.83
CA ASP A 231 -4.37 -1.24 2.62
C ASP A 231 -4.25 -0.87 1.12
N ARG A 232 -4.44 -1.87 0.22
CA ARG A 232 -4.43 -1.70 -1.25
C ARG A 232 -5.76 -2.07 -1.88
N LEU A 233 -6.01 -1.43 -3.03
CA LEU A 233 -7.10 -1.76 -3.95
C LEU A 233 -6.59 -1.81 -5.39
N ILE A 234 -6.81 -2.93 -6.06
CA ILE A 234 -6.74 -3.04 -7.52
C ILE A 234 -8.15 -3.40 -8.01
N MET A 235 -8.59 -2.78 -9.09
CA MET A 235 -9.92 -3.04 -9.63
C MET A 235 -9.84 -3.68 -11.02
N VAL A 236 -10.99 -4.15 -11.47
CA VAL A 236 -11.23 -4.63 -12.85
C VAL A 236 -12.46 -3.94 -13.35
N ASP A 237 -12.40 -3.37 -14.55
CA ASP A 237 -13.55 -2.69 -15.15
C ASP A 237 -14.55 -3.69 -15.75
N GLU A 238 -15.68 -3.18 -16.23
CA GLU A 238 -16.79 -3.96 -16.81
C GLU A 238 -16.43 -4.66 -18.14
N ASN A 239 -15.25 -4.39 -18.71
CA ASN A 239 -14.71 -5.09 -19.88
C ASN A 239 -13.68 -6.18 -19.48
N GLY A 240 -13.33 -6.27 -18.20
CA GLY A 240 -12.33 -7.19 -17.68
C GLY A 240 -10.90 -6.65 -17.71
N ASP A 241 -10.70 -5.34 -17.93
CA ASP A 241 -9.37 -4.71 -17.92
C ASP A 241 -8.99 -4.28 -16.51
N ILE A 242 -7.70 -4.43 -16.17
CA ILE A 242 -7.17 -4.01 -14.87
C ILE A 242 -7.22 -2.49 -14.73
N VAL A 243 -7.66 -2.07 -13.55
CA VAL A 243 -7.70 -0.69 -13.07
C VAL A 243 -6.74 -0.60 -11.88
N ASN A 244 -5.51 -0.19 -12.17
CA ASN A 244 -4.44 -0.07 -11.18
C ASN A 244 -4.51 1.25 -10.39
N GLY A 245 -3.58 1.44 -9.44
CA GLY A 245 -3.52 2.64 -8.60
C GLY A 245 -3.37 3.94 -9.39
N ASP A 246 -2.70 3.95 -10.53
CA ASP A 246 -2.56 5.15 -11.37
C ASP A 246 -3.90 5.59 -11.96
N LEU A 247 -4.72 4.65 -12.45
CA LEU A 247 -6.07 4.98 -12.92
C LEU A 247 -6.98 5.38 -11.76
N ILE A 248 -6.89 4.70 -10.61
CA ILE A 248 -7.62 5.08 -9.39
C ILE A 248 -7.27 6.52 -8.98
N LEU A 249 -5.98 6.88 -8.92
CA LEU A 249 -5.54 8.24 -8.63
C LEU A 249 -6.04 9.25 -9.67
N THR A 250 -6.06 8.87 -10.96
CA THR A 250 -6.60 9.73 -12.03
C THR A 250 -8.09 10.02 -11.81
N ILE A 251 -8.89 8.99 -11.50
CA ILE A 251 -10.33 9.13 -11.22
C ILE A 251 -10.55 10.00 -9.99
N LEU A 252 -9.85 9.68 -8.89
CA LEU A 252 -10.03 10.38 -7.61
C LEU A 252 -9.54 11.82 -7.66
N SER A 253 -8.44 12.12 -8.37
CA SER A 253 -7.95 13.50 -8.50
C SER A 253 -8.98 14.39 -9.19
N LYS A 254 -9.59 13.90 -10.28
CA LYS A 254 -10.64 14.63 -10.98
C LYS A 254 -11.89 14.78 -10.11
N TYR A 255 -12.34 13.70 -9.47
CA TYR A 255 -13.52 13.73 -8.59
C TYR A 255 -13.34 14.70 -7.42
N LEU A 256 -12.23 14.56 -6.66
CA LEU A 256 -11.96 15.42 -5.50
C LEU A 256 -11.82 16.89 -5.89
N SER A 257 -11.28 17.18 -7.09
CA SER A 257 -11.23 18.55 -7.59
C SER A 257 -12.63 19.11 -7.88
N GLU A 258 -13.53 18.35 -8.52
CA GLU A 258 -14.89 18.81 -8.84
C GLU A 258 -15.76 19.01 -7.60
N VAL A 259 -15.49 18.26 -6.52
CA VAL A 259 -16.17 18.44 -5.23
C VAL A 259 -15.43 19.36 -4.26
N ASN A 260 -14.38 20.06 -4.73
CA ASN A 260 -13.55 21.01 -3.96
C ASN A 260 -12.84 20.38 -2.75
N GLN A 261 -12.41 19.11 -2.87
CA GLN A 261 -11.69 18.37 -1.85
C GLN A 261 -10.23 18.05 -2.27
N LEU A 262 -9.78 18.42 -3.47
CA LEU A 262 -8.37 18.28 -3.88
C LEU A 262 -7.60 19.53 -3.43
N THR A 263 -7.09 19.51 -2.21
CA THR A 263 -6.33 20.62 -1.62
C THR A 263 -5.13 20.99 -2.48
N ASN A 264 -4.93 22.28 -2.72
CA ASN A 264 -3.84 22.87 -3.51
C ASN A 264 -3.74 22.34 -4.97
N ASN A 265 -4.68 21.53 -5.44
CA ASN A 265 -4.61 20.81 -6.73
C ASN A 265 -3.34 19.95 -6.87
N ILE A 266 -2.84 19.40 -5.75
CA ILE A 266 -1.65 18.56 -5.71
C ILE A 266 -2.05 17.10 -5.59
N VAL A 267 -1.40 16.24 -6.40
CA VAL A 267 -1.44 14.78 -6.31
C VAL A 267 -0.03 14.28 -6.02
N VAL A 268 0.12 13.37 -5.08
CA VAL A 268 1.42 12.77 -4.75
C VAL A 268 1.46 11.34 -5.26
N SER A 269 2.52 10.95 -5.96
CA SER A 269 2.72 9.56 -6.36
C SER A 269 4.21 9.19 -6.40
N THR A 270 4.54 7.96 -6.76
CA THR A 270 5.92 7.52 -6.83
C THR A 270 6.49 7.65 -8.23
N VAL A 271 7.82 7.64 -8.35
CA VAL A 271 8.53 7.61 -9.63
C VAL A 271 8.15 6.40 -10.51
N MET A 272 7.45 5.39 -9.95
CA MET A 272 7.01 4.20 -10.69
C MET A 272 5.65 4.39 -11.39
N SER A 273 4.89 5.44 -11.08
CA SER A 273 3.62 5.71 -11.77
C SER A 273 3.82 5.89 -13.27
N ASN A 274 2.91 5.33 -14.06
CA ASN A 274 2.98 5.30 -15.52
C ASN A 274 3.08 6.70 -16.12
N TYR A 275 3.81 6.86 -17.21
CA TYR A 275 3.97 8.14 -17.89
C TYR A 275 2.63 8.72 -18.36
N GLY A 276 1.69 7.87 -18.75
CA GLY A 276 0.33 8.29 -19.09
C GLY A 276 -0.44 8.90 -17.92
N PHE A 277 -0.23 8.41 -16.69
CA PHE A 277 -0.77 9.03 -15.49
C PHE A 277 -0.25 10.45 -15.30
N LYS A 278 1.07 10.67 -15.46
CA LYS A 278 1.64 12.02 -15.40
C LYS A 278 0.99 12.97 -16.40
N GLN A 279 0.83 12.51 -17.63
CA GLN A 279 0.17 13.32 -18.68
C GLN A 279 -1.30 13.61 -18.35
N ALA A 280 -2.02 12.65 -17.72
CA ALA A 280 -3.40 12.85 -17.30
C ALA A 280 -3.51 13.92 -16.21
N ILE A 281 -2.63 13.89 -15.19
CA ILE A 281 -2.58 14.89 -14.11
C ILE A 281 -2.25 16.29 -14.68
N GLU A 282 -1.27 16.40 -15.59
CA GLU A 282 -0.95 17.64 -16.27
C GLU A 282 -2.12 18.17 -17.11
N LYS A 283 -2.83 17.30 -17.84
CA LYS A 283 -4.02 17.65 -18.64
C LYS A 283 -5.15 18.24 -17.77
N PHE A 284 -5.25 17.79 -16.51
CA PHE A 284 -6.23 18.35 -15.56
C PHE A 284 -5.74 19.65 -14.92
N ASN A 285 -4.53 20.13 -15.21
CA ASN A 285 -3.86 21.26 -14.59
C ASN A 285 -3.65 21.06 -13.08
N PHE A 286 -3.30 19.84 -12.66
CA PHE A 286 -2.89 19.53 -11.32
C PHE A 286 -1.37 19.38 -11.23
N ASP A 287 -0.81 19.68 -10.05
CA ASP A 287 0.60 19.49 -9.78
C ASP A 287 0.87 18.05 -9.30
N LEU A 288 1.82 17.37 -9.95
CA LEU A 288 2.26 16.04 -9.55
C LEU A 288 3.57 16.14 -8.77
N ILE A 289 3.56 15.65 -7.52
CA ILE A 289 4.77 15.48 -6.70
C ILE A 289 5.18 14.03 -6.75
N GLU A 290 6.38 13.76 -7.24
CA GLU A 290 6.93 12.41 -7.31
C GLU A 290 7.86 12.12 -6.14
N THR A 291 7.70 10.94 -5.55
CA THR A 291 8.53 10.45 -4.44
C THR A 291 9.30 9.18 -4.83
N PRO A 292 10.32 8.78 -4.08
CA PRO A 292 10.80 7.41 -4.12
C PRO A 292 9.67 6.41 -3.84
N VAL A 293 9.88 5.14 -4.25
CA VAL A 293 8.92 4.05 -4.02
C VAL A 293 8.78 3.77 -2.53
N GLY A 294 7.55 3.71 -2.06
CA GLY A 294 7.16 3.40 -0.68
C GLY A 294 6.10 4.37 -0.16
N ASP A 295 5.05 3.82 0.39
CA ASP A 295 3.89 4.55 0.92
C ASP A 295 4.26 5.58 2.00
N LYS A 296 5.31 5.31 2.80
CA LYS A 296 5.86 6.24 3.78
C LYS A 296 6.30 7.56 3.11
N TYR A 297 7.03 7.48 1.99
CA TYR A 297 7.49 8.66 1.27
C TYR A 297 6.32 9.44 0.65
N VAL A 298 5.30 8.72 0.18
CA VAL A 298 4.06 9.34 -0.29
C VAL A 298 3.39 10.11 0.84
N ALA A 299 3.18 9.49 2.00
CA ALA A 299 2.56 10.12 3.17
C ALA A 299 3.36 11.35 3.68
N GLU A 300 4.70 11.25 3.74
CA GLU A 300 5.57 12.36 4.11
C GLU A 300 5.46 13.54 3.14
N ALA A 301 5.44 13.27 1.84
CA ALA A 301 5.27 14.31 0.81
C ALA A 301 3.86 14.93 0.89
N MET A 302 2.82 14.12 1.07
CA MET A 302 1.45 14.63 1.26
C MET A 302 1.37 15.60 2.44
N LYS A 303 1.95 15.23 3.59
CA LYS A 303 2.04 16.11 4.76
C LYS A 303 2.81 17.39 4.46
N LYS A 304 3.95 17.29 3.77
CA LYS A 304 4.83 18.44 3.44
C LYS A 304 4.17 19.44 2.51
N TYR A 305 3.43 18.95 1.51
CA TYR A 305 2.80 19.77 0.48
C TYR A 305 1.31 20.02 0.74
N GLU A 306 0.79 19.55 1.89
CA GLU A 306 -0.63 19.63 2.26
C GLU A 306 -1.54 19.06 1.15
N ALA A 307 -1.17 17.90 0.60
CA ALA A 307 -1.91 17.24 -0.46
C ALA A 307 -3.00 16.33 0.11
N ALA A 308 -4.22 16.42 -0.42
CA ALA A 308 -5.34 15.58 -0.01
C ALA A 308 -5.30 14.17 -0.58
N LEU A 309 -4.64 13.96 -1.73
CA LEU A 309 -4.60 12.69 -2.44
C LEU A 309 -3.16 12.28 -2.77
N GLY A 310 -2.84 11.03 -2.47
CA GLY A 310 -1.59 10.42 -2.89
C GLY A 310 -1.69 8.91 -2.94
N GLY A 311 -0.71 8.26 -3.59
CA GLY A 311 -0.69 6.80 -3.65
C GLY A 311 0.35 6.24 -4.62
N GLU A 312 0.22 4.94 -4.86
CA GLU A 312 1.13 4.16 -5.68
C GLU A 312 0.37 3.37 -6.75
N GLN A 313 1.02 3.06 -7.86
CA GLN A 313 0.48 2.18 -8.91
C GLN A 313 0.01 0.82 -8.34
N SER A 314 0.63 0.35 -7.25
CA SER A 314 0.25 -0.88 -6.54
C SER A 314 -1.12 -0.85 -5.85
N GLY A 315 -1.82 0.30 -5.89
CA GLY A 315 -3.16 0.46 -5.32
C GLY A 315 -3.20 0.93 -3.87
N HIS A 316 -2.06 1.26 -3.26
CA HIS A 316 -2.02 1.89 -1.94
C HIS A 316 -2.36 3.37 -2.09
N ILE A 317 -3.58 3.76 -1.73
CA ILE A 317 -4.13 5.12 -1.94
C ILE A 317 -4.45 5.76 -0.59
N ILE A 318 -4.02 6.99 -0.42
CA ILE A 318 -4.24 7.81 0.78
C ILE A 318 -5.15 8.98 0.42
N ILE A 319 -6.25 9.14 1.14
CA ILE A 319 -7.11 10.33 1.12
C ILE A 319 -6.97 10.97 2.50
N SER A 320 -6.05 11.93 2.64
CA SER A 320 -5.57 12.41 3.94
C SER A 320 -6.62 13.10 4.80
N ASP A 321 -7.66 13.67 4.19
CA ASP A 321 -8.80 14.27 4.91
C ASP A 321 -9.63 13.22 5.67
N LEU A 322 -9.49 11.94 5.32
CA LEU A 322 -10.17 10.82 5.96
C LEU A 322 -9.22 10.05 6.87
N LEU A 323 -8.13 9.56 6.32
CA LEU A 323 -7.15 8.72 7.02
C LEU A 323 -5.73 9.11 6.59
N PRO A 324 -4.76 9.13 7.51
CA PRO A 324 -3.36 9.43 7.19
C PRO A 324 -2.58 8.25 6.59
N VAL A 325 -3.26 7.15 6.29
CA VAL A 325 -2.73 5.88 5.74
C VAL A 325 -3.61 5.38 4.62
N GLY A 326 -3.11 4.45 3.81
CA GLY A 326 -3.90 3.79 2.78
C GLY A 326 -5.00 2.90 3.36
N ASP A 327 -6.14 2.90 2.68
CA ASP A 327 -7.27 2.05 2.99
C ASP A 327 -8.01 1.67 1.70
N GLY A 328 -7.98 0.36 1.38
CA GLY A 328 -8.58 -0.13 0.14
C GLY A 328 -10.10 -0.01 0.11
N LEU A 329 -10.78 -0.17 1.26
CA LEU A 329 -12.25 -0.05 1.35
C LEU A 329 -12.69 1.41 1.18
N VAL A 330 -12.02 2.36 1.81
CA VAL A 330 -12.23 3.80 1.59
C VAL A 330 -11.98 4.17 0.13
N THR A 331 -10.90 3.63 -0.44
CA THR A 331 -10.56 3.85 -1.86
C THR A 331 -11.69 3.33 -2.78
N LEU A 332 -12.18 2.12 -2.54
CA LEU A 332 -13.32 1.56 -3.30
C LEU A 332 -14.57 2.44 -3.19
N ILE A 333 -14.94 2.83 -1.97
CA ILE A 333 -16.09 3.73 -1.73
C ILE A 333 -15.95 5.00 -2.57
N TYR A 334 -14.77 5.62 -2.55
CA TYR A 334 -14.53 6.87 -3.27
C TYR A 334 -14.50 6.70 -4.80
N VAL A 335 -14.02 5.58 -5.31
CA VAL A 335 -14.13 5.25 -6.75
C VAL A 335 -15.61 5.09 -7.14
N LEU A 336 -16.43 4.39 -6.34
CA LEU A 336 -17.87 4.26 -6.60
C LEU A 336 -18.59 5.61 -6.56
N LYS A 337 -18.23 6.49 -5.61
CA LYS A 337 -18.71 7.89 -5.56
C LYS A 337 -18.34 8.66 -6.82
N ALA A 338 -17.11 8.54 -7.28
CA ALA A 338 -16.64 9.18 -8.50
C ALA A 338 -17.38 8.67 -9.75
N MET A 339 -17.56 7.36 -9.88
CA MET A 339 -18.35 6.78 -10.98
C MET A 339 -19.78 7.28 -10.99
N GLN A 340 -20.45 7.33 -9.84
CA GLN A 340 -21.80 7.87 -9.72
C GLN A 340 -21.85 9.36 -10.05
N HIS A 341 -20.87 10.15 -9.59
CA HIS A 341 -20.77 11.58 -9.85
C HIS A 341 -20.61 11.89 -11.34
N PHE A 342 -19.71 11.18 -12.02
CA PHE A 342 -19.47 11.37 -13.46
C PHE A 342 -20.55 10.73 -14.33
N GLY A 343 -21.28 9.74 -13.81
CA GLY A 343 -22.29 8.98 -14.57
C GLY A 343 -21.67 8.15 -15.71
N VAL A 344 -20.45 7.67 -15.55
CA VAL A 344 -19.68 6.92 -16.55
C VAL A 344 -19.15 5.62 -15.97
N ALA A 345 -18.94 4.64 -16.84
CA ALA A 345 -18.27 3.39 -16.51
C ALA A 345 -16.75 3.58 -16.33
N LEU A 346 -16.09 2.66 -15.62
CA LEU A 346 -14.63 2.73 -15.42
C LEU A 346 -13.85 2.70 -16.73
N SER A 347 -14.25 1.83 -17.66
CA SER A 347 -13.62 1.68 -18.97
C SER A 347 -13.77 2.94 -19.83
N ASP A 348 -14.93 3.60 -19.79
CA ASP A 348 -15.17 4.85 -20.51
C ASP A 348 -14.31 5.98 -19.91
N PHE A 349 -14.23 6.06 -18.58
CA PHE A 349 -13.37 7.04 -17.93
C PHE A 349 -11.90 6.84 -18.32
N LYS A 350 -11.40 5.60 -18.29
CA LYS A 350 -10.03 5.24 -18.74
C LYS A 350 -9.79 5.71 -20.16
N LYS A 351 -10.65 5.35 -21.08
CA LYS A 351 -10.54 5.69 -22.50
C LYS A 351 -10.45 7.19 -22.78
N GLU A 352 -11.15 8.01 -22.00
CA GLU A 352 -11.19 9.46 -22.20
C GLU A 352 -10.03 10.20 -21.54
N ASN A 353 -9.52 9.66 -20.41
CA ASN A 353 -8.65 10.43 -19.53
C ASN A 353 -7.25 9.84 -19.36
N LEU A 354 -7.03 8.56 -19.59
CA LEU A 354 -5.73 7.92 -19.37
C LEU A 354 -5.30 7.08 -20.58
N TYR A 355 -4.18 7.41 -21.15
CA TYR A 355 -3.47 6.51 -22.05
C TYR A 355 -2.36 5.81 -21.27
N GLU A 356 -2.50 4.53 -21.02
CA GLU A 356 -1.49 3.74 -20.31
C GLU A 356 -0.37 3.37 -21.28
N TYR A 357 0.82 3.90 -21.03
CA TYR A 357 2.00 3.60 -21.85
C TYR A 357 2.46 2.17 -21.62
N PRO A 358 2.67 1.37 -22.68
CA PRO A 358 3.39 0.12 -22.56
C PRO A 358 4.70 0.30 -21.79
N GLN A 359 4.94 -0.60 -20.83
CA GLN A 359 6.12 -0.51 -19.97
C GLN A 359 6.86 -1.84 -19.86
N GLN A 360 8.18 -1.77 -19.78
CA GLN A 360 9.05 -2.92 -19.54
C GLN A 360 10.02 -2.60 -18.41
N LEU A 361 9.97 -3.40 -17.34
CA LEU A 361 10.94 -3.36 -16.24
C LEU A 361 11.94 -4.51 -16.40
N THR A 362 13.21 -4.18 -16.55
CA THR A 362 14.30 -5.15 -16.63
C THR A 362 15.20 -5.00 -15.41
N ASN A 363 15.48 -6.13 -14.74
CA ASN A 363 16.44 -6.20 -13.65
C ASN A 363 17.75 -6.79 -14.18
N LEU A 364 18.84 -6.04 -14.10
CA LEU A 364 20.17 -6.47 -14.48
C LEU A 364 20.97 -6.83 -13.22
N GLU A 365 21.48 -8.03 -13.15
CA GLU A 365 22.33 -8.45 -12.04
C GLU A 365 23.68 -7.74 -12.09
N LEU A 366 24.12 -7.25 -10.94
CA LEU A 366 25.38 -6.55 -10.76
C LEU A 366 26.27 -7.36 -9.80
N LYS A 367 27.58 -7.26 -9.95
CA LYS A 367 28.52 -7.77 -8.94
C LYS A 367 28.47 -6.93 -7.65
N ASN A 368 28.36 -5.62 -7.81
CA ASN A 368 28.19 -4.64 -6.75
C ASN A 368 27.22 -3.55 -7.26
N LYS A 369 26.57 -2.83 -6.34
CA LYS A 369 25.78 -1.64 -6.72
C LYS A 369 26.67 -0.63 -7.42
N LEU A 370 26.14 0.01 -8.46
CA LEU A 370 26.83 1.09 -9.16
C LEU A 370 26.99 2.30 -8.24
N ASN A 371 28.13 2.97 -8.33
CA ASN A 371 28.33 4.27 -7.71
C ASN A 371 27.59 5.37 -8.50
N ASP A 372 27.58 6.58 -7.95
CA ASP A 372 26.84 7.70 -8.56
C ASP A 372 27.39 8.09 -9.94
N GLU A 373 28.71 8.04 -10.17
CA GLU A 373 29.33 8.37 -11.45
C GLU A 373 28.97 7.32 -12.53
N GLU A 374 28.99 6.04 -12.18
CA GLU A 374 28.57 4.95 -13.08
C GLU A 374 27.10 5.05 -13.45
N LEU A 375 26.26 5.35 -12.45
CA LEU A 375 24.81 5.52 -12.65
C LEU A 375 24.52 6.74 -13.53
N GLU A 376 25.21 7.87 -13.31
CA GLU A 376 25.10 9.07 -14.13
C GLU A 376 25.52 8.81 -15.59
N TYR A 377 26.62 8.09 -15.80
CA TYR A 377 27.07 7.72 -17.13
C TYR A 377 26.04 6.86 -17.88
N ILE A 378 25.43 5.87 -17.21
CA ILE A 378 24.36 5.05 -17.80
C ILE A 378 23.12 5.88 -18.12
N ASN A 379 22.74 6.81 -17.24
CA ASN A 379 21.64 7.72 -17.48
C ASN A 379 21.92 8.64 -18.67
N GLN A 380 23.18 9.07 -18.89
CA GLN A 380 23.58 9.85 -20.05
C GLN A 380 23.45 9.05 -21.37
N ILE A 381 23.82 7.75 -21.35
CA ILE A 381 23.58 6.86 -22.51
C ILE A 381 22.10 6.79 -22.85
N ALA A 382 21.24 6.64 -21.85
CA ALA A 382 19.80 6.57 -22.04
C ALA A 382 19.23 7.91 -22.57
N LEU A 383 19.72 9.04 -22.06
CA LEU A 383 19.34 10.38 -22.52
C LEU A 383 19.71 10.60 -24.00
N ASP A 384 20.95 10.30 -24.37
CA ASP A 384 21.40 10.45 -25.76
C ASP A 384 20.59 9.58 -26.72
N MET A 385 20.21 8.37 -26.27
CA MET A 385 19.34 7.47 -27.04
C MET A 385 17.93 8.01 -27.17
N SER A 386 17.35 8.52 -26.08
CA SER A 386 15.98 9.03 -26.08
C SER A 386 15.83 10.22 -27.03
N ILE A 387 16.81 11.13 -27.03
CA ILE A 387 16.87 12.27 -27.97
C ILE A 387 17.04 11.77 -29.41
N LYS A 388 17.98 10.85 -29.66
CA LYS A 388 18.26 10.34 -31.01
C LYS A 388 17.07 9.59 -31.62
N LYS A 389 16.30 8.87 -30.82
CA LYS A 389 15.15 8.08 -31.27
C LYS A 389 13.82 8.83 -31.18
N ASP A 390 13.84 10.08 -30.70
CA ASP A 390 12.62 10.86 -30.45
C ASP A 390 11.59 10.06 -29.64
N LEU A 391 12.04 9.57 -28.46
CA LEU A 391 11.24 8.68 -27.62
C LEU A 391 9.99 9.41 -27.09
N ASP A 392 8.81 9.07 -27.64
CA ASP A 392 7.53 9.43 -27.00
C ASP A 392 7.28 8.48 -25.81
N GLY A 393 7.82 8.85 -24.66
CA GLY A 393 7.83 8.02 -23.45
C GLY A 393 8.88 8.48 -22.45
N ARG A 394 9.26 7.57 -21.56
CA ARG A 394 10.34 7.81 -20.59
C ARG A 394 11.15 6.56 -20.26
N TYR A 395 12.24 6.77 -19.57
CA TYR A 395 13.01 5.71 -18.92
C TYR A 395 13.32 6.10 -17.46
N LEU A 396 13.52 5.08 -16.61
CA LEU A 396 13.98 5.25 -15.23
C LEU A 396 15.02 4.18 -14.93
N ILE A 397 16.22 4.62 -14.54
CA ILE A 397 17.35 3.72 -14.24
C ILE A 397 17.80 3.98 -12.81
N ARG A 398 17.82 2.93 -11.98
CA ARG A 398 18.22 3.05 -10.58
C ARG A 398 18.79 1.76 -10.00
N ASN A 399 19.67 1.87 -9.03
CA ASN A 399 20.04 0.73 -8.20
C ASN A 399 18.83 0.21 -7.40
N SER A 400 18.77 -1.10 -7.19
CA SER A 400 17.86 -1.67 -6.17
C SER A 400 18.30 -1.24 -4.77
N GLY A 401 17.34 -0.98 -3.88
CA GLY A 401 17.62 -0.61 -2.49
C GLY A 401 18.35 -1.71 -1.71
N THR A 402 17.93 -2.96 -1.88
CA THR A 402 18.35 -4.12 -1.08
C THR A 402 19.29 -5.07 -1.79
N GLU A 403 19.19 -5.20 -3.10
CA GLU A 403 19.90 -6.20 -3.89
C GLU A 403 20.94 -5.57 -4.83
N PRO A 404 21.96 -6.28 -5.28
CA PRO A 404 22.91 -5.82 -6.27
C PRO A 404 22.30 -5.89 -7.69
N LEU A 405 21.23 -5.14 -7.93
CA LEU A 405 20.52 -5.09 -9.20
C LEU A 405 20.42 -3.65 -9.71
N LEU A 406 20.57 -3.48 -11.03
CA LEU A 406 20.18 -2.26 -11.73
C LEU A 406 18.78 -2.46 -12.32
N ARG A 407 17.84 -1.62 -11.92
CA ARG A 407 16.48 -1.62 -12.45
C ARG A 407 16.37 -0.61 -13.58
N VAL A 408 15.94 -1.09 -14.74
CA VAL A 408 15.75 -0.28 -15.95
C VAL A 408 14.28 -0.39 -16.34
N LEU A 409 13.51 0.68 -16.15
CA LEU A 409 12.14 0.82 -16.64
C LEU A 409 12.18 1.62 -17.94
N VAL A 410 11.46 1.16 -18.95
CA VAL A 410 11.22 1.88 -20.20
C VAL A 410 9.73 1.91 -20.47
N GLU A 411 9.21 3.07 -20.81
CA GLU A 411 7.83 3.30 -21.23
C GLU A 411 7.85 4.03 -22.57
N ALA A 412 7.01 3.59 -23.51
CA ALA A 412 6.88 4.26 -24.81
C ALA A 412 5.46 4.15 -25.37
N LYS A 413 5.15 4.97 -26.37
CA LYS A 413 3.82 5.08 -26.99
C LYS A 413 3.29 3.78 -27.58
N SER A 414 4.13 2.86 -27.99
CA SER A 414 3.75 1.54 -28.48
C SER A 414 4.67 0.44 -27.93
N ASN A 415 4.18 -0.80 -27.95
CA ASN A 415 4.98 -1.96 -27.56
C ASN A 415 6.26 -2.06 -28.39
N GLU A 416 6.18 -1.85 -29.72
CA GLU A 416 7.33 -1.94 -30.61
C GLU A 416 8.40 -0.90 -30.26
N ALA A 417 8.00 0.35 -30.01
CA ALA A 417 8.94 1.42 -29.63
C ALA A 417 9.57 1.15 -28.26
N MET A 418 8.78 0.66 -27.30
CA MET A 418 9.24 0.28 -25.95
C MET A 418 10.24 -0.85 -26.01
N GLU A 419 9.94 -1.95 -26.73
CA GLU A 419 10.82 -3.11 -26.87
C GLU A 419 12.12 -2.75 -27.61
N GLU A 420 12.03 -1.99 -28.71
CA GLU A 420 13.21 -1.55 -29.47
C GLU A 420 14.15 -0.70 -28.61
N PHE A 421 13.60 0.28 -27.91
CA PHE A 421 14.38 1.16 -27.02
C PHE A 421 14.99 0.38 -25.86
N SER A 422 14.20 -0.47 -25.19
CA SER A 422 14.65 -1.28 -24.05
C SER A 422 15.80 -2.20 -24.45
N ASN A 423 15.65 -2.96 -25.55
CA ASN A 423 16.66 -3.92 -26.01
C ASN A 423 17.99 -3.24 -26.38
N GLU A 424 17.92 -2.09 -27.07
CA GLU A 424 19.13 -1.34 -27.42
C GLU A 424 19.80 -0.74 -26.17
N LEU A 425 19.01 -0.18 -25.25
CA LEU A 425 19.51 0.40 -23.99
C LEU A 425 20.22 -0.67 -23.15
N ILE A 426 19.57 -1.81 -22.93
CA ILE A 426 20.13 -2.92 -22.18
C ILE A 426 21.41 -3.45 -22.81
N THR A 427 21.46 -3.55 -24.15
CA THR A 427 22.67 -3.96 -24.87
C THR A 427 23.85 -3.00 -24.59
N LYS A 428 23.60 -1.67 -24.60
CA LYS A 428 24.63 -0.68 -24.31
C LYS A 428 25.06 -0.71 -22.84
N ILE A 429 24.11 -0.87 -21.91
CA ILE A 429 24.41 -1.01 -20.48
C ILE A 429 25.29 -2.25 -20.25
N ASN A 430 24.92 -3.40 -20.80
CA ASN A 430 25.70 -4.64 -20.65
C ASN A 430 27.12 -4.51 -21.26
N LYS A 431 27.26 -3.78 -22.35
CA LYS A 431 28.58 -3.51 -22.95
C LYS A 431 29.47 -2.64 -22.05
N TYR A 432 28.87 -1.75 -21.27
CA TYR A 432 29.59 -0.90 -20.31
C TYR A 432 29.98 -1.69 -19.05
N LEU A 433 29.09 -2.57 -18.58
CA LEU A 433 29.27 -3.34 -17.33
C LEU A 433 30.22 -4.52 -17.46
N ASN A 434 30.51 -5.02 -18.70
CA ASN A 434 31.46 -6.10 -19.01
C ASN A 434 32.80 -5.55 -19.49
#